data_e2f74dcd4abbcc85a2fcef039fccc44c
#
_entry.id   e2f74dcd4abbcc85a2fcef039fccc44c
#
_cell.length_a   1.000
_cell.length_b   1.000
_cell.length_c   1.000
_cell.angle_alpha   90.00
_cell.angle_beta   90.00
_cell.angle_gamma   90.00
#
_symmetry.space_group_name_H-M   'P 1'
#
loop_
_entity.id
_entity.type
_entity.pdbx_description
1 polymer ?
#
loop_
_entity_poly.entity_id
_entity_poly.type
_entity_poly.pdbx_seq_one_letter_code
_entity_poly.pdbx_strand_id
1 'polypeptide(L)'
;MAINSLTWLHPNYLKLSHLVKTHDNAHGLMLVGYSGIGKRILAFQLAGDYLNSDKLKPKRWANYATTANEYQDSDLFHPDCNFVCPEENKTTIPIDRIRSLKSFFELTSHQGKGKVAIIRPAESMTYSAANSLLKILEEPPDETLLILITESIQKLPETVVSRMQIHNIRKPSVEETIGWLNNEETENDWQEIIALFGSRPLLINELGYEFLTAKIKKISTDLDSLVLKKSKPSEIAANWAKEDLDMLLKILYIWISSLVTGSLVKEIDAVKYVPSSFKGLIGAKLNYELCFNYLNEIANIRHHLLNGKGLNWSLQISNLLTPIYADLKGLIQHG
;
A
#
# COMPACT_ATOMS: atom_id res chain seq x y z
N MET A 1 22.02 4.87 -8.62
CA MET A 1 21.12 5.26 -7.51
C MET A 1 19.81 4.52 -7.72
N ALA A 2 19.18 4.04 -6.64
CA ALA A 2 17.92 3.30 -6.74
C ALA A 2 16.79 4.08 -7.44
N ILE A 3 16.75 5.42 -7.28
CA ILE A 3 15.76 6.27 -7.95
C ILE A 3 15.85 6.21 -9.48
N ASN A 4 17.02 5.93 -10.06
CA ASN A 4 17.20 5.87 -11.51
C ASN A 4 16.57 4.62 -12.13
N SER A 5 16.43 3.54 -11.36
CA SER A 5 15.73 2.34 -11.80
C SER A 5 14.20 2.47 -11.70
N LEU A 6 13.70 3.50 -11.00
CA LEU A 6 12.29 3.76 -10.77
C LEU A 6 11.82 4.93 -11.65
N THR A 7 11.77 4.71 -12.96
CA THR A 7 11.55 5.74 -13.99
C THR A 7 10.28 6.56 -13.76
N TRP A 8 9.21 5.95 -13.22
CA TRP A 8 7.96 6.65 -12.89
C TRP A 8 8.10 7.68 -11.77
N LEU A 9 9.18 7.62 -10.95
CA LEU A 9 9.44 8.59 -9.90
C LEU A 9 10.26 9.80 -10.41
N HIS A 10 10.94 9.68 -11.54
CA HIS A 10 11.81 10.72 -12.08
C HIS A 10 11.15 12.11 -12.17
N PRO A 11 9.93 12.27 -12.72
CA PRO A 11 9.32 13.59 -12.83
C PRO A 11 9.14 14.27 -11.47
N ASN A 12 8.68 13.50 -10.47
CA ASN A 12 8.53 13.99 -9.10
C ASN A 12 9.90 14.28 -8.46
N TYR A 13 10.87 13.38 -8.66
CA TYR A 13 12.21 13.56 -8.12
C TYR A 13 12.90 14.84 -8.64
N LEU A 14 12.90 15.07 -9.94
CA LEU A 14 13.54 16.25 -10.52
C LEU A 14 12.93 17.54 -9.96
N LYS A 15 11.60 17.62 -9.90
CA LYS A 15 10.89 18.76 -9.34
C LYS A 15 11.22 18.99 -7.87
N LEU A 16 11.14 17.94 -7.05
CA LEU A 16 11.32 18.02 -5.60
C LEU A 16 12.80 18.18 -5.20
N SER A 17 13.72 17.55 -5.92
CA SER A 17 15.16 17.69 -5.68
C SER A 17 15.64 19.14 -5.84
N HIS A 18 15.11 19.84 -6.84
CA HIS A 18 15.40 21.28 -7.00
C HIS A 18 14.88 22.06 -5.79
N LEU A 19 13.62 21.85 -5.42
CA LEU A 19 12.96 22.53 -4.29
C LEU A 19 13.72 22.33 -2.96
N VAL A 20 14.13 21.11 -2.65
CA VAL A 20 14.81 20.81 -1.38
C VAL A 20 16.26 21.31 -1.36
N LYS A 21 16.95 21.38 -2.51
CA LYS A 21 18.33 21.90 -2.61
C LYS A 21 18.42 23.41 -2.47
N THR A 22 17.39 24.13 -2.93
CA THR A 22 17.34 25.59 -2.84
C THR A 22 16.85 26.06 -1.47
N HIS A 23 16.35 25.16 -0.64
CA HIS A 23 15.70 25.47 0.64
C HIS A 23 14.52 26.45 0.52
N ASP A 24 13.97 26.64 -0.70
CA ASP A 24 12.90 27.57 -0.99
C ASP A 24 11.58 27.10 -0.41
N ASN A 25 11.24 27.59 0.79
CA ASN A 25 9.96 27.33 1.50
C ASN A 25 9.58 25.86 1.64
N ALA A 26 10.53 24.94 1.58
CA ALA A 26 10.31 23.49 1.65
C ALA A 26 10.33 22.97 3.10
N HIS A 27 9.50 23.53 3.99
CA HIS A 27 9.45 23.07 5.38
C HIS A 27 8.65 21.78 5.55
N GLY A 28 7.64 21.55 4.73
CA GLY A 28 6.74 20.39 4.84
C GLY A 28 6.31 19.81 3.50
N LEU A 29 6.77 18.62 3.17
CA LEU A 29 6.39 17.88 1.95
C LEU A 29 5.51 16.68 2.31
N MET A 30 4.41 16.48 1.58
CA MET A 30 3.55 15.31 1.71
C MET A 30 3.58 14.49 0.41
N LEU A 31 4.15 13.28 0.47
CA LEU A 31 4.20 12.34 -0.63
C LEU A 31 3.00 11.40 -0.57
N VAL A 32 2.06 11.57 -1.49
CA VAL A 32 0.78 10.85 -1.52
C VAL A 32 0.77 9.84 -2.67
N GLY A 33 0.30 8.62 -2.42
CA GLY A 33 0.16 7.60 -3.46
C GLY A 33 0.10 6.19 -2.88
N TYR A 34 -0.12 5.21 -3.74
CA TYR A 34 -0.25 3.82 -3.33
C TYR A 34 1.02 3.27 -2.64
N SER A 35 0.84 2.27 -1.76
CA SER A 35 1.96 1.49 -1.22
C SER A 35 2.69 0.75 -2.34
N GLY A 36 4.00 0.51 -2.17
CA GLY A 36 4.79 -0.28 -3.12
C GLY A 36 5.20 0.42 -4.41
N ILE A 37 5.02 1.76 -4.53
CA ILE A 37 5.46 2.54 -5.71
C ILE A 37 6.76 3.32 -5.50
N GLY A 38 7.40 3.21 -4.32
CA GLY A 38 8.73 3.81 -4.08
C GLY A 38 8.74 5.15 -3.37
N LYS A 39 7.62 5.62 -2.76
CA LYS A 39 7.59 6.89 -2.00
C LYS A 39 8.67 7.00 -0.94
N ARG A 40 9.00 5.91 -0.25
CA ARG A 40 10.04 5.87 0.78
C ARG A 40 11.43 6.09 0.20
N ILE A 41 11.73 5.47 -0.95
CA ILE A 41 12.99 5.67 -1.68
C ILE A 41 13.13 7.14 -2.09
N LEU A 42 12.04 7.72 -2.61
CA LEU A 42 11.99 9.13 -2.97
C LEU A 42 12.25 10.02 -1.74
N ALA A 43 11.62 9.74 -0.60
CA ALA A 43 11.81 10.53 0.62
C ALA A 43 13.25 10.50 1.12
N PHE A 44 13.91 9.34 1.17
CA PHE A 44 15.32 9.24 1.55
C PHE A 44 16.26 9.90 0.53
N GLN A 45 15.95 9.80 -0.76
CA GLN A 45 16.70 10.50 -1.79
C GLN A 45 16.62 12.03 -1.63
N LEU A 46 15.42 12.55 -1.33
CA LEU A 46 15.20 13.98 -1.06
C LEU A 46 15.88 14.42 0.24
N ALA A 47 15.85 13.60 1.29
CA ALA A 47 16.57 13.86 2.52
C ALA A 47 18.09 13.95 2.28
N GLY A 48 18.63 13.04 1.45
CA GLY A 48 20.03 13.07 1.05
C GLY A 48 20.38 14.30 0.21
N ASP A 49 19.48 14.77 -0.64
CA ASP A 49 19.67 15.99 -1.43
C ASP A 49 19.62 17.24 -0.53
N TYR A 50 18.70 17.29 0.44
CA TYR A 50 18.56 18.39 1.40
C TYR A 50 19.80 18.52 2.29
N LEU A 51 20.27 17.42 2.87
CA LEU A 51 21.43 17.38 3.75
C LEU A 51 22.77 17.33 2.97
N ASN A 52 22.72 17.33 1.64
CA ASN A 52 23.88 17.12 0.77
C ASN A 52 24.71 15.88 1.18
N SER A 53 24.02 14.78 1.49
CA SER A 53 24.60 13.55 2.00
C SER A 53 24.29 12.36 1.09
N ASP A 54 25.31 11.78 0.48
CA ASP A 54 25.17 10.59 -0.34
C ASP A 54 24.85 9.32 0.47
N LYS A 55 25.08 9.37 1.79
CA LYS A 55 24.78 8.28 2.71
C LYS A 55 23.29 7.95 2.76
N LEU A 56 22.43 8.98 2.74
CA LEU A 56 20.98 8.83 2.74
C LEU A 56 20.39 8.45 1.39
N LYS A 57 21.17 8.49 0.31
CA LYS A 57 20.70 8.18 -1.03
C LYS A 57 20.72 6.65 -1.25
N PRO A 58 19.59 5.97 -1.36
CA PRO A 58 19.55 4.53 -1.55
C PRO A 58 20.32 4.11 -2.79
N LYS A 59 21.26 3.18 -2.66
CA LYS A 59 22.04 2.64 -3.78
C LYS A 59 21.21 1.65 -4.60
N ARG A 60 20.36 0.87 -3.91
CA ARG A 60 19.41 -0.08 -4.48
C ARG A 60 18.05 0.14 -3.84
N TRP A 61 16.97 -0.24 -4.54
CA TRP A 61 15.60 -0.17 -4.01
C TRP A 61 15.40 -1.02 -2.73
N ALA A 62 16.17 -2.12 -2.59
CA ALA A 62 16.10 -2.99 -1.41
C ALA A 62 16.87 -2.45 -0.19
N ASN A 63 17.77 -1.47 -0.35
CA ASN A 63 18.63 -0.96 0.70
C ASN A 63 17.97 0.23 1.43
N TYR A 64 16.76 0.07 1.93
CA TYR A 64 16.10 1.08 2.72
C TYR A 64 15.38 0.46 3.92
N ALA A 65 15.42 1.16 5.05
CA ALA A 65 14.83 0.69 6.28
C ALA A 65 13.31 0.64 6.23
N THR A 66 12.71 -0.39 6.80
CA THR A 66 11.27 -0.56 6.94
C THR A 66 10.77 -0.08 8.30
N THR A 67 11.57 -0.24 9.33
CA THR A 67 11.32 0.15 10.72
C THR A 67 12.33 1.18 11.21
N ALA A 68 12.06 1.80 12.35
CA ALA A 68 13.00 2.74 13.00
C ALA A 68 14.29 2.06 13.43
N ASN A 69 14.21 0.81 13.92
CA ASN A 69 15.39 0.04 14.34
C ASN A 69 16.25 -0.32 13.13
N GLU A 70 15.66 -0.85 12.06
CA GLU A 70 16.39 -1.11 10.82
C GLU A 70 17.03 0.14 10.23
N TYR A 71 16.41 1.32 10.40
CA TYR A 71 17.01 2.58 9.98
C TYR A 71 18.25 2.91 10.82
N GLN A 72 18.18 2.77 12.16
CA GLN A 72 19.32 3.05 13.06
C GLN A 72 20.51 2.13 12.79
N ASP A 73 20.26 0.89 12.43
CA ASP A 73 21.28 -0.13 12.15
C ASP A 73 21.74 -0.16 10.68
N SER A 74 21.11 0.66 9.81
CA SER A 74 21.38 0.68 8.38
C SER A 74 22.49 1.62 7.98
N ASP A 75 23.05 1.37 6.79
CA ASP A 75 23.98 2.32 6.12
C ASP A 75 23.32 3.67 5.77
N LEU A 76 21.99 3.78 5.84
CA LEU A 76 21.23 5.01 5.62
C LEU A 76 21.16 5.91 6.85
N PHE A 77 21.53 5.41 8.02
CA PHE A 77 21.50 6.22 9.26
C PHE A 77 22.31 7.50 9.12
N HIS A 78 21.67 8.61 9.51
CA HIS A 78 22.31 9.94 9.53
C HIS A 78 21.86 10.69 10.79
N PRO A 79 22.78 11.34 11.55
CA PRO A 79 22.44 12.01 12.80
C PRO A 79 21.44 13.18 12.61
N ASP A 80 21.45 13.82 11.46
CA ASP A 80 20.53 14.91 11.12
C ASP A 80 19.28 14.45 10.34
N CYS A 81 19.02 13.13 10.25
CA CYS A 81 17.79 12.57 9.68
C CYS A 81 17.11 11.66 10.72
N ASN A 82 15.83 11.91 10.97
CA ASN A 82 15.00 11.09 11.87
C ASN A 82 13.89 10.40 11.07
N PHE A 83 13.77 9.08 11.22
CA PHE A 83 12.74 8.26 10.59
C PHE A 83 11.74 7.78 11.62
N VAL A 84 10.49 8.22 11.51
CA VAL A 84 9.39 7.92 12.43
C VAL A 84 8.38 7.00 11.77
N CYS A 85 8.15 5.85 12.39
CA CYS A 85 7.16 4.87 11.99
C CYS A 85 6.57 4.20 13.25
N PRO A 86 5.49 3.40 13.14
CA PRO A 86 5.00 2.56 14.23
C PRO A 86 6.12 1.66 14.77
N GLU A 87 6.08 1.40 16.06
CA GLU A 87 6.96 0.41 16.67
C GLU A 87 6.60 -1.00 16.20
N GLU A 88 7.52 -1.92 16.39
CA GLU A 88 7.30 -3.32 16.06
C GLU A 88 6.02 -3.85 16.76
N ASN A 89 5.18 -4.56 15.99
CA ASN A 89 3.87 -5.05 16.42
C ASN A 89 2.83 -3.97 16.79
N LYS A 90 3.09 -2.69 16.48
CA LYS A 90 2.12 -1.61 16.65
C LYS A 90 1.69 -1.06 15.27
N THR A 91 0.46 -0.56 15.22
CA THR A 91 -0.11 0.04 13.99
C THR A 91 -0.16 1.56 14.04
N THR A 92 0.12 2.16 15.21
CA THR A 92 -0.01 3.59 15.44
C THR A 92 1.30 4.25 15.85
N ILE A 93 1.44 5.53 15.49
CA ILE A 93 2.53 6.41 15.93
C ILE A 93 2.00 7.25 17.09
N PRO A 94 2.50 7.03 18.34
CA PRO A 94 2.03 7.76 19.52
C PRO A 94 2.59 9.19 19.55
N ILE A 95 1.95 10.05 20.39
CA ILE A 95 2.31 11.46 20.54
C ILE A 95 3.77 11.66 20.97
N ASP A 96 4.32 10.78 21.77
CA ASP A 96 5.69 10.95 22.30
C ASP A 96 6.74 10.85 21.20
N ARG A 97 6.49 10.06 20.14
CA ARG A 97 7.36 10.01 18.97
C ARG A 97 7.38 11.34 18.21
N ILE A 98 6.26 12.05 18.17
CA ILE A 98 6.18 13.37 17.52
C ILE A 98 6.76 14.46 18.43
N ARG A 99 6.59 14.36 19.76
CA ARG A 99 7.23 15.29 20.70
C ARG A 99 8.75 15.20 20.64
N SER A 100 9.30 14.00 20.49
CA SER A 100 10.74 13.82 20.34
C SER A 100 11.29 14.44 19.05
N LEU A 101 10.48 14.56 17.99
CA LEU A 101 10.87 15.29 16.78
C LEU A 101 11.07 16.79 17.02
N LYS A 102 10.24 17.41 17.88
CA LYS A 102 10.44 18.82 18.23
C LYS A 102 11.82 19.02 18.86
N SER A 103 12.15 18.23 19.88
CA SER A 103 13.47 18.27 20.50
C SER A 103 14.59 17.96 19.51
N PHE A 104 14.38 17.03 18.59
CA PHE A 104 15.34 16.72 17.53
C PHE A 104 15.60 17.93 16.62
N PHE A 105 14.60 18.68 16.24
CA PHE A 105 14.75 19.86 15.38
C PHE A 105 15.37 21.06 16.11
N GLU A 106 15.16 21.17 17.42
CA GLU A 106 15.76 22.23 18.27
C GLU A 106 17.26 22.05 18.51
N LEU A 107 17.79 20.84 18.30
CA LEU A 107 19.24 20.58 18.42
C LEU A 107 19.98 21.11 17.18
N THR A 108 21.20 21.61 17.39
CA THR A 108 22.09 22.01 16.31
C THR A 108 22.37 20.84 15.35
N SER A 109 22.36 21.11 14.04
CA SER A 109 22.73 20.13 13.02
C SER A 109 24.20 19.71 13.16
N HIS A 110 24.48 18.41 13.07
CA HIS A 110 25.85 17.87 13.13
C HIS A 110 26.75 18.33 11.98
N GLN A 111 26.14 18.54 10.79
CA GLN A 111 26.89 18.93 9.60
C GLN A 111 26.62 20.38 9.17
N GLY A 112 25.84 21.15 9.95
CA GLY A 112 25.52 22.55 9.65
C GLY A 112 24.67 22.74 8.40
N LYS A 113 23.90 21.71 7.97
CA LYS A 113 23.09 21.72 6.75
C LYS A 113 21.59 21.54 7.01
N GLY A 114 21.21 21.64 8.29
CA GLY A 114 19.82 21.47 8.69
C GLY A 114 19.49 20.06 9.15
N LYS A 115 18.19 19.79 9.34
CA LYS A 115 17.66 18.52 9.82
C LYS A 115 16.45 18.07 9.01
N VAL A 116 16.30 16.76 8.84
CA VAL A 116 15.17 16.15 8.13
C VAL A 116 14.43 15.16 9.03
N ALA A 117 13.11 15.18 8.97
CA ALA A 117 12.29 14.11 9.54
C ALA A 117 11.40 13.47 8.47
N ILE A 118 11.31 12.14 8.47
CA ILE A 118 10.45 11.36 7.58
C ILE A 118 9.46 10.60 8.46
N ILE A 119 8.15 10.81 8.27
CA ILE A 119 7.08 10.11 8.99
C ILE A 119 6.33 9.18 8.03
N ARG A 120 6.27 7.87 8.34
CA ARG A 120 5.62 6.85 7.51
C ARG A 120 5.04 5.68 8.33
N PRO A 121 3.80 5.25 8.04
CA PRO A 121 2.80 5.99 7.27
C PRO A 121 2.23 7.13 8.12
N ALA A 122 2.00 8.30 7.52
CA ALA A 122 1.54 9.47 8.27
C ALA A 122 0.13 9.27 8.85
N GLU A 123 -0.73 8.54 8.17
CA GLU A 123 -2.07 8.15 8.63
C GLU A 123 -2.07 7.22 9.86
N SER A 124 -0.92 6.68 10.25
CA SER A 124 -0.78 5.91 11.51
C SER A 124 -0.57 6.78 12.74
N MET A 125 -0.40 8.08 12.59
CA MET A 125 -0.35 8.99 13.74
C MET A 125 -1.69 8.96 14.49
N THR A 126 -1.60 8.86 15.83
CA THR A 126 -2.78 9.13 16.66
C THR A 126 -3.25 10.58 16.47
N TYR A 127 -4.52 10.87 16.76
CA TYR A 127 -5.05 12.25 16.69
C TYR A 127 -4.22 13.23 17.52
N SER A 128 -3.80 12.82 18.72
CA SER A 128 -2.94 13.62 19.59
C SER A 128 -1.54 13.82 19.00
N ALA A 129 -0.99 12.82 18.30
CA ALA A 129 0.29 12.92 17.61
C ALA A 129 0.20 13.93 16.45
N ALA A 130 -0.83 13.81 15.61
CA ALA A 130 -1.07 14.74 14.51
C ALA A 130 -1.26 16.20 14.99
N ASN A 131 -1.98 16.41 16.09
CA ASN A 131 -2.11 17.74 16.68
C ASN A 131 -0.78 18.27 17.26
N SER A 132 0.06 17.41 17.82
CA SER A 132 1.39 17.82 18.30
C SER A 132 2.30 18.26 17.15
N LEU A 133 2.11 17.67 15.93
CA LEU A 133 2.87 18.03 14.74
C LEU A 133 2.55 19.46 14.24
N LEU A 134 1.33 19.96 14.49
CA LEU A 134 0.91 21.28 14.06
C LEU A 134 1.84 22.39 14.57
N LYS A 135 2.38 22.27 15.79
CA LYS A 135 3.33 23.23 16.34
C LYS A 135 4.62 23.37 15.51
N ILE A 136 5.09 22.24 14.96
CA ILE A 136 6.27 22.22 14.08
C ILE A 136 5.93 22.80 12.70
N LEU A 137 4.71 22.57 12.22
CA LEU A 137 4.25 23.05 10.91
C LEU A 137 3.90 24.56 10.91
N GLU A 138 3.44 25.10 12.03
CA GLU A 138 3.09 26.52 12.19
C GLU A 138 4.33 27.40 12.40
N GLU A 139 5.27 26.89 13.19
CA GLU A 139 6.53 27.58 13.51
C GLU A 139 7.69 26.62 13.19
N PRO A 140 7.98 26.36 11.91
CA PRO A 140 9.06 25.44 11.56
C PRO A 140 10.41 26.02 11.99
N PRO A 141 11.24 25.22 12.70
CA PRO A 141 12.58 25.66 13.01
C PRO A 141 13.39 25.89 11.70
N ASP A 142 14.33 26.83 11.76
CA ASP A 142 15.18 27.14 10.61
C ASP A 142 15.91 25.89 10.11
N GLU A 143 16.12 25.82 8.79
CA GLU A 143 16.84 24.72 8.14
C GLU A 143 16.28 23.33 8.48
N THR A 144 14.96 23.18 8.51
CA THR A 144 14.32 21.88 8.74
C THR A 144 13.41 21.50 7.60
N LEU A 145 13.37 20.18 7.31
CA LEU A 145 12.49 19.57 6.32
C LEU A 145 11.70 18.43 6.96
N LEU A 146 10.38 18.49 6.90
CA LEU A 146 9.47 17.42 7.29
C LEU A 146 8.88 16.75 6.05
N ILE A 147 9.04 15.43 5.92
CA ILE A 147 8.46 14.64 4.82
C ILE A 147 7.42 13.67 5.40
N LEU A 148 6.16 13.85 5.05
CA LEU A 148 5.08 12.91 5.36
C LEU A 148 4.85 11.96 4.18
N ILE A 149 4.75 10.67 4.44
CA ILE A 149 4.42 9.65 3.44
C ILE A 149 3.06 9.05 3.79
N THR A 150 2.08 9.17 2.91
CA THR A 150 0.72 8.65 3.11
C THR A 150 0.18 7.95 1.85
N GLU A 151 -0.79 7.06 2.05
CA GLU A 151 -1.60 6.50 0.96
C GLU A 151 -2.92 7.27 0.78
N SER A 152 -3.40 7.95 1.84
CA SER A 152 -4.70 8.61 1.86
C SER A 152 -4.68 9.88 2.67
N ILE A 153 -4.87 11.00 1.99
CA ILE A 153 -4.98 12.33 2.62
C ILE A 153 -6.19 12.39 3.57
N GLN A 154 -7.29 11.71 3.21
CA GLN A 154 -8.55 11.74 3.96
C GLN A 154 -8.43 11.14 5.37
N LYS A 155 -7.38 10.38 5.64
CA LYS A 155 -7.10 9.82 6.96
C LYS A 155 -6.30 10.76 7.86
N LEU A 156 -5.87 11.90 7.36
CA LEU A 156 -5.13 12.92 8.10
C LEU A 156 -6.05 14.10 8.45
N PRO A 157 -5.82 14.76 9.61
CA PRO A 157 -6.54 15.99 9.94
C PRO A 157 -6.30 17.08 8.87
N GLU A 158 -7.36 17.77 8.48
CA GLU A 158 -7.28 18.88 7.50
C GLU A 158 -6.29 19.96 7.92
N THR A 159 -6.17 20.20 9.23
CA THR A 159 -5.22 21.14 9.82
C THR A 159 -3.75 20.80 9.51
N VAL A 160 -3.40 19.53 9.43
CA VAL A 160 -2.06 19.06 8.99
C VAL A 160 -1.95 19.20 7.48
N VAL A 161 -2.96 18.73 6.74
CA VAL A 161 -2.96 18.72 5.28
C VAL A 161 -2.81 20.14 4.70
N SER A 162 -3.50 21.13 5.28
CA SER A 162 -3.47 22.53 4.82
C SER A 162 -2.11 23.23 4.96
N ARG A 163 -1.21 22.67 5.79
CA ARG A 163 0.14 23.22 6.04
C ARG A 163 1.26 22.47 5.32
N MET A 164 0.89 21.49 4.49
CA MET A 164 1.85 20.66 3.76
C MET A 164 1.78 20.93 2.26
N GLN A 165 2.93 20.90 1.60
CA GLN A 165 2.99 20.86 0.13
C GLN A 165 2.70 19.44 -0.35
N ILE A 166 1.53 19.25 -0.98
CA ILE A 166 1.04 17.94 -1.41
C ILE A 166 1.62 17.57 -2.78
N HIS A 167 2.27 16.43 -2.85
CA HIS A 167 2.85 15.87 -4.07
C HIS A 167 2.27 14.47 -4.33
N ASN A 168 1.39 14.40 -5.33
CA ASN A 168 0.85 13.12 -5.77
C ASN A 168 1.89 12.35 -6.58
N ILE A 169 2.24 11.17 -6.09
CA ILE A 169 3.16 10.26 -6.76
C ILE A 169 2.35 9.32 -7.63
N ARG A 170 2.55 9.40 -8.94
CA ARG A 170 1.80 8.58 -9.88
C ARG A 170 2.09 7.09 -9.70
N LYS A 171 1.08 6.30 -9.94
CA LYS A 171 1.22 4.86 -10.09
C LYS A 171 1.95 4.57 -11.42
N PRO A 172 2.92 3.66 -11.48
CA PRO A 172 3.50 3.24 -12.75
C PRO A 172 2.47 2.58 -13.66
N SER A 173 2.69 2.61 -14.97
CA SER A 173 1.87 1.85 -15.91
C SER A 173 2.12 0.34 -15.75
N VAL A 174 1.29 -0.47 -16.41
CA VAL A 174 1.49 -1.93 -16.44
C VAL A 174 2.82 -2.26 -17.11
N GLU A 175 3.13 -1.59 -18.22
CA GLU A 175 4.36 -1.78 -19.00
C GLU A 175 5.59 -1.37 -18.20
N GLU A 176 5.56 -0.21 -17.52
CA GLU A 176 6.64 0.23 -16.62
C GLU A 176 6.87 -0.78 -15.50
N THR A 177 5.77 -1.35 -14.95
CA THR A 177 5.84 -2.33 -13.87
C THR A 177 6.46 -3.63 -14.35
N ILE A 178 6.00 -4.19 -15.48
CA ILE A 178 6.54 -5.42 -16.08
C ILE A 178 8.01 -5.22 -16.45
N GLY A 179 8.34 -4.13 -17.14
CA GLY A 179 9.71 -3.84 -17.53
C GLY A 179 10.66 -3.76 -16.34
N TRP A 180 10.22 -3.17 -15.24
CA TRP A 180 11.03 -3.10 -14.02
C TRP A 180 11.18 -4.47 -13.33
N LEU A 181 10.09 -5.23 -13.19
CA LEU A 181 10.11 -6.56 -12.56
C LEU A 181 11.00 -7.55 -13.34
N ASN A 182 10.94 -7.53 -14.68
CA ASN A 182 11.77 -8.41 -15.51
C ASN A 182 13.27 -8.02 -15.48
N ASN A 183 13.61 -6.77 -15.14
CA ASN A 183 15.01 -6.36 -14.96
C ASN A 183 15.58 -6.79 -13.59
N GLU A 184 14.72 -7.01 -12.59
CA GLU A 184 15.14 -7.39 -11.22
C GLU A 184 15.10 -8.92 -11.02
N GLU A 185 14.22 -9.62 -11.75
CA GLU A 185 14.03 -11.08 -11.68
C GLU A 185 13.99 -11.72 -13.08
N THR A 186 13.91 -13.04 -13.13
CA THR A 186 13.69 -13.79 -14.38
C THR A 186 12.36 -13.42 -15.04
N GLU A 187 12.27 -13.52 -16.37
CA GLU A 187 11.03 -13.29 -17.12
C GLU A 187 9.90 -14.20 -16.61
N ASN A 188 8.91 -13.54 -15.99
CA ASN A 188 7.70 -14.17 -15.47
C ASN A 188 6.45 -13.55 -16.11
N ASP A 189 5.33 -14.27 -16.11
CA ASP A 189 4.05 -13.69 -16.52
C ASP A 189 3.45 -12.88 -15.35
N TRP A 190 3.81 -11.60 -15.28
CA TRP A 190 3.35 -10.68 -14.25
C TRP A 190 1.92 -10.17 -14.43
N GLN A 191 1.28 -10.44 -15.58
CA GLN A 191 -0.01 -9.82 -15.93
C GLN A 191 -1.11 -10.14 -14.93
N GLU A 192 -1.24 -11.41 -14.51
CA GLU A 192 -2.23 -11.82 -13.50
C GLU A 192 -1.97 -11.14 -12.15
N ILE A 193 -0.72 -11.12 -11.72
CA ILE A 193 -0.32 -10.50 -10.45
C ILE A 193 -0.62 -9.01 -10.47
N ILE A 194 -0.27 -8.31 -11.56
CA ILE A 194 -0.53 -6.87 -11.70
C ILE A 194 -2.04 -6.59 -11.77
N ALA A 195 -2.83 -7.44 -12.42
CA ALA A 195 -4.28 -7.31 -12.45
C ALA A 195 -4.89 -7.41 -11.03
N LEU A 196 -4.37 -8.29 -10.18
CA LEU A 196 -4.88 -8.51 -8.82
C LEU A 196 -4.28 -7.55 -7.77
N PHE A 197 -3.01 -7.20 -7.89
CA PHE A 197 -2.34 -6.37 -6.88
C PHE A 197 -2.14 -4.92 -7.33
N GLY A 198 -2.44 -4.62 -8.60
CA GLY A 198 -2.18 -3.33 -9.23
C GLY A 198 -0.70 -3.13 -9.56
N SER A 199 -0.38 -2.09 -10.34
CA SER A 199 1.00 -1.73 -10.68
C SER A 199 1.73 -1.17 -9.45
N ARG A 200 2.23 -2.06 -8.61
CA ARG A 200 2.92 -1.79 -7.33
C ARG A 200 4.23 -2.58 -7.28
N PRO A 201 5.20 -2.24 -8.16
CA PRO A 201 6.35 -3.08 -8.45
C PRO A 201 7.15 -3.49 -7.22
N LEU A 202 7.41 -2.56 -6.29
CA LEU A 202 8.20 -2.87 -5.10
C LEU A 202 7.47 -3.82 -4.15
N LEU A 203 6.14 -3.69 -4.01
CA LEU A 203 5.35 -4.63 -3.20
C LEU A 203 5.34 -6.02 -3.83
N ILE A 204 5.12 -6.09 -5.15
CA ILE A 204 5.09 -7.35 -5.90
C ILE A 204 6.44 -8.07 -5.79
N ASN A 205 7.54 -7.34 -5.95
CA ASN A 205 8.88 -7.89 -5.84
C ASN A 205 9.23 -8.34 -4.40
N GLU A 206 8.80 -7.58 -3.39
CA GLU A 206 8.99 -7.92 -1.97
C GLU A 206 8.27 -9.24 -1.61
N LEU A 207 7.06 -9.43 -2.13
CA LEU A 207 6.29 -10.65 -1.90
C LEU A 207 6.79 -11.84 -2.73
N GLY A 208 7.35 -11.58 -3.91
CA GLY A 208 7.89 -12.57 -4.83
C GLY A 208 6.84 -13.27 -5.70
N TYR A 209 7.26 -13.62 -6.92
CA TYR A 209 6.39 -14.24 -7.92
C TYR A 209 5.80 -15.58 -7.47
N GLU A 210 6.64 -16.47 -6.95
CA GLU A 210 6.23 -17.81 -6.53
C GLU A 210 5.21 -17.77 -5.39
N PHE A 211 5.45 -16.92 -4.40
CA PHE A 211 4.52 -16.74 -3.28
C PHE A 211 3.14 -16.25 -3.77
N LEU A 212 3.11 -15.22 -4.62
CA LEU A 212 1.88 -14.62 -5.12
C LEU A 212 1.09 -15.60 -5.99
N THR A 213 1.75 -16.30 -6.91
CA THR A 213 1.10 -17.30 -7.78
C THR A 213 0.59 -18.50 -7.01
N ALA A 214 1.34 -19.00 -6.03
CA ALA A 214 0.88 -20.08 -5.14
C ALA A 214 -0.35 -19.65 -4.34
N LYS A 215 -0.37 -18.40 -3.83
CA LYS A 215 -1.50 -17.86 -3.08
C LYS A 215 -2.75 -17.74 -3.94
N ILE A 216 -2.63 -17.17 -5.14
CA ILE A 216 -3.73 -17.04 -6.11
C ILE A 216 -4.28 -18.42 -6.46
N LYS A 217 -3.41 -19.37 -6.78
CA LYS A 217 -3.79 -20.75 -7.12
C LYS A 217 -4.52 -21.44 -5.96
N LYS A 218 -4.04 -21.26 -4.73
CA LYS A 218 -4.69 -21.82 -3.54
C LYS A 218 -6.11 -21.30 -3.39
N ILE A 219 -6.31 -19.97 -3.43
CA ILE A 219 -7.62 -19.36 -3.31
C ILE A 219 -8.57 -19.85 -4.42
N SER A 220 -8.07 -19.91 -5.68
CA SER A 220 -8.84 -20.43 -6.81
C SER A 220 -9.26 -21.88 -6.59
N THR A 221 -8.35 -22.75 -6.12
CA THR A 221 -8.65 -24.16 -5.84
C THR A 221 -9.68 -24.32 -4.71
N ASP A 222 -9.56 -23.50 -3.66
CA ASP A 222 -10.53 -23.51 -2.55
C ASP A 222 -11.94 -23.12 -3.03
N LEU A 223 -12.05 -22.09 -3.88
CA LEU A 223 -13.32 -21.67 -4.47
C LEU A 223 -13.89 -22.74 -5.42
N ASP A 224 -13.05 -23.34 -6.26
CA ASP A 224 -13.47 -24.44 -7.13
C ASP A 224 -14.01 -25.64 -6.31
N SER A 225 -13.37 -25.94 -5.17
CA SER A 225 -13.82 -27.01 -4.25
C SER A 225 -15.16 -26.71 -3.59
N LEU A 226 -15.44 -25.44 -3.28
CA LEU A 226 -16.73 -24.98 -2.78
C LEU A 226 -17.84 -25.17 -3.80
N VAL A 227 -17.60 -24.70 -5.03
CA VAL A 227 -18.57 -24.80 -6.13
C VAL A 227 -18.88 -26.25 -6.47
N LEU A 228 -17.87 -27.12 -6.44
CA LEU A 228 -18.01 -28.56 -6.65
C LEU A 228 -18.56 -29.30 -5.41
N LYS A 229 -18.87 -28.60 -4.33
CA LYS A 229 -19.36 -29.16 -3.05
C LYS A 229 -18.42 -30.21 -2.43
N LYS A 230 -17.12 -30.12 -2.72
CA LYS A 230 -16.08 -30.99 -2.16
C LYS A 230 -15.61 -30.53 -0.77
N SER A 231 -15.72 -29.25 -0.47
CA SER A 231 -15.37 -28.65 0.81
C SER A 231 -16.50 -27.80 1.34
N LYS A 232 -16.62 -27.66 2.66
CA LYS A 232 -17.64 -26.82 3.31
C LYS A 232 -17.12 -25.39 3.53
N PRO A 233 -17.99 -24.36 3.49
CA PRO A 233 -17.62 -22.98 3.78
C PRO A 233 -16.87 -22.82 5.11
N SER A 234 -17.29 -23.52 6.17
CA SER A 234 -16.66 -23.46 7.49
C SER A 234 -15.23 -24.00 7.52
N GLU A 235 -14.93 -25.03 6.72
CA GLU A 235 -13.59 -25.62 6.64
C GLU A 235 -12.61 -24.66 5.96
N ILE A 236 -13.01 -24.08 4.83
CA ILE A 236 -12.20 -23.09 4.11
C ILE A 236 -12.04 -21.83 4.93
N ALA A 237 -13.12 -21.34 5.55
CA ALA A 237 -13.09 -20.15 6.39
C ALA A 237 -12.14 -20.28 7.59
N ALA A 238 -12.09 -21.48 8.22
CA ALA A 238 -11.17 -21.73 9.33
C ALA A 238 -9.69 -21.68 8.90
N ASN A 239 -9.38 -22.05 7.66
CA ASN A 239 -8.05 -21.96 7.10
C ASN A 239 -7.71 -20.52 6.69
N TRP A 240 -8.62 -19.85 5.99
CA TRP A 240 -8.45 -18.49 5.52
C TRP A 240 -8.30 -17.47 6.66
N ALA A 241 -9.01 -17.67 7.77
CA ALA A 241 -8.92 -16.79 8.94
C ALA A 241 -7.54 -16.78 9.61
N LYS A 242 -6.66 -17.76 9.30
CA LYS A 242 -5.30 -17.86 9.82
C LYS A 242 -4.26 -17.21 8.89
N GLU A 243 -4.68 -16.76 7.71
CA GLU A 243 -3.81 -16.21 6.68
C GLU A 243 -3.93 -14.68 6.57
N ASP A 244 -3.24 -14.07 5.60
CA ASP A 244 -3.43 -12.65 5.26
C ASP A 244 -4.83 -12.45 4.66
N LEU A 245 -5.76 -12.14 5.54
CA LEU A 245 -7.18 -11.99 5.21
C LEU A 245 -7.44 -10.76 4.34
N ASP A 246 -6.68 -9.67 4.52
CA ASP A 246 -6.84 -8.47 3.70
C ASP A 246 -6.48 -8.74 2.24
N MET A 247 -5.37 -9.45 2.01
CA MET A 247 -4.96 -9.86 0.66
C MET A 247 -6.01 -10.76 0.00
N LEU A 248 -6.51 -11.74 0.73
CA LEU A 248 -7.50 -12.70 0.27
C LEU A 248 -8.81 -12.01 -0.12
N LEU A 249 -9.34 -11.14 0.72
CA LEU A 249 -10.55 -10.37 0.44
C LEU A 249 -10.37 -9.41 -0.74
N LYS A 250 -9.18 -8.84 -0.94
CA LYS A 250 -8.85 -8.04 -2.13
C LYS A 250 -8.94 -8.87 -3.41
N ILE A 251 -8.36 -10.06 -3.42
CA ILE A 251 -8.40 -10.96 -4.58
C ILE A 251 -9.85 -11.31 -4.93
N LEU A 252 -10.65 -11.69 -3.94
CA LEU A 252 -12.09 -11.99 -4.13
C LEU A 252 -12.84 -10.78 -4.70
N TYR A 253 -12.62 -9.59 -4.13
CA TYR A 253 -13.25 -8.36 -4.59
C TYR A 253 -12.95 -8.10 -6.07
N ILE A 254 -11.68 -8.24 -6.46
CA ILE A 254 -11.24 -7.99 -7.84
C ILE A 254 -11.83 -9.03 -8.79
N TRP A 255 -11.85 -10.30 -8.44
CA TRP A 255 -12.44 -11.34 -9.28
C TRP A 255 -13.94 -11.11 -9.52
N ILE A 256 -14.71 -10.81 -8.48
CA ILE A 256 -16.15 -10.53 -8.63
C ILE A 256 -16.38 -9.22 -9.40
N SER A 257 -15.61 -8.19 -9.11
CA SER A 257 -15.65 -6.92 -9.85
C SER A 257 -15.33 -7.11 -11.34
N SER A 258 -14.33 -7.95 -11.66
CA SER A 258 -13.96 -8.31 -13.04
C SER A 258 -15.08 -9.06 -13.77
N LEU A 259 -15.79 -9.96 -13.08
CA LEU A 259 -16.96 -10.65 -13.63
C LEU A 259 -18.07 -9.66 -14.00
N VAL A 260 -18.38 -8.73 -13.10
CA VAL A 260 -19.40 -7.69 -13.33
C VAL A 260 -19.01 -6.81 -14.51
N THR A 261 -17.77 -6.32 -14.50
CA THR A 261 -17.25 -5.44 -15.57
C THR A 261 -17.22 -6.17 -16.93
N GLY A 262 -16.67 -7.39 -16.97
CA GLY A 262 -16.60 -8.19 -18.19
C GLY A 262 -17.97 -8.54 -18.77
N SER A 263 -18.98 -8.75 -17.90
CA SER A 263 -20.36 -8.97 -18.33
C SER A 263 -21.01 -7.71 -18.92
N LEU A 264 -20.70 -6.53 -18.36
CA LEU A 264 -21.25 -5.24 -18.84
C LEU A 264 -20.59 -4.78 -20.13
N VAL A 265 -19.27 -4.88 -20.23
CA VAL A 265 -18.50 -4.36 -21.38
C VAL A 265 -18.35 -5.42 -22.49
N LYS A 266 -18.69 -6.68 -22.21
CA LYS A 266 -18.52 -7.85 -23.11
C LYS A 266 -17.04 -8.05 -23.53
N GLU A 267 -16.10 -7.62 -22.70
CA GLU A 267 -14.66 -7.84 -22.89
C GLU A 267 -14.21 -9.11 -22.17
N ILE A 268 -13.75 -10.09 -22.93
CA ILE A 268 -13.25 -11.37 -22.42
C ILE A 268 -11.95 -11.17 -21.62
N ASP A 269 -11.13 -10.18 -21.99
CA ASP A 269 -9.86 -9.90 -21.31
C ASP A 269 -10.03 -9.44 -19.85
N ALA A 270 -11.15 -8.78 -19.53
CA ALA A 270 -11.45 -8.36 -18.16
C ALA A 270 -11.60 -9.55 -17.18
N VAL A 271 -11.93 -10.74 -17.68
CA VAL A 271 -12.18 -11.97 -16.90
C VAL A 271 -11.10 -13.03 -17.09
N LYS A 272 -9.98 -12.69 -17.72
CA LYS A 272 -8.89 -13.64 -18.04
C LYS A 272 -8.38 -14.34 -16.78
N TYR A 273 -8.28 -13.65 -15.65
CA TYR A 273 -7.67 -14.10 -14.40
C TYR A 273 -8.68 -14.53 -13.32
N VAL A 274 -9.92 -14.76 -13.68
CA VAL A 274 -10.95 -15.24 -12.77
C VAL A 274 -10.86 -16.77 -12.63
N PRO A 275 -11.13 -17.37 -11.44
CA PRO A 275 -11.16 -18.82 -11.25
C PRO A 275 -12.03 -19.56 -12.25
N SER A 276 -11.66 -20.81 -12.53
CA SER A 276 -12.35 -21.65 -13.54
C SER A 276 -13.84 -21.80 -13.24
N SER A 277 -14.21 -21.94 -11.95
CA SER A 277 -15.60 -22.00 -11.51
C SER A 277 -16.40 -20.74 -11.83
N PHE A 278 -15.77 -19.58 -11.81
CA PHE A 278 -16.40 -18.31 -12.12
C PHE A 278 -16.44 -18.02 -13.65
N LYS A 279 -15.53 -18.63 -14.42
CA LYS A 279 -15.54 -18.49 -15.88
C LYS A 279 -16.84 -19.03 -16.51
N GLY A 280 -17.46 -20.03 -15.90
CA GLY A 280 -18.77 -20.54 -16.32
C GLY A 280 -19.93 -19.55 -16.19
N LEU A 281 -19.75 -18.44 -15.46
CA LEU A 281 -20.72 -17.35 -15.33
C LEU A 281 -20.57 -16.30 -16.44
N ILE A 282 -19.48 -16.35 -17.21
CA ILE A 282 -19.21 -15.42 -18.30
C ILE A 282 -20.22 -15.68 -19.43
N GLY A 283 -20.95 -14.66 -19.83
CA GLY A 283 -22.01 -14.77 -20.85
C GLY A 283 -23.39 -15.16 -20.28
N ALA A 284 -23.47 -15.55 -19.00
CA ALA A 284 -24.73 -15.67 -18.30
C ALA A 284 -25.27 -14.28 -17.91
N LYS A 285 -26.58 -14.14 -17.79
CA LYS A 285 -27.19 -12.90 -17.30
C LYS A 285 -26.98 -12.79 -15.79
N LEU A 286 -25.93 -12.05 -15.40
CA LEU A 286 -25.60 -11.86 -13.97
C LEU A 286 -26.70 -11.11 -13.24
N ASN A 287 -26.96 -11.52 -12.00
CA ASN A 287 -27.73 -10.73 -11.04
C ASN A 287 -26.80 -9.66 -10.43
N TYR A 288 -26.79 -8.46 -11.05
CA TYR A 288 -25.93 -7.37 -10.64
C TYR A 288 -26.18 -6.91 -9.20
N GLU A 289 -27.43 -6.92 -8.74
CA GLU A 289 -27.78 -6.53 -7.37
C GLU A 289 -27.09 -7.46 -6.36
N LEU A 290 -27.15 -8.77 -6.57
CA LEU A 290 -26.45 -9.74 -5.70
C LEU A 290 -24.94 -9.59 -5.78
N CYS A 291 -24.38 -9.35 -6.97
CA CYS A 291 -22.94 -9.10 -7.13
C CYS A 291 -22.50 -7.85 -6.36
N PHE A 292 -23.25 -6.74 -6.46
CA PHE A 292 -22.94 -5.52 -5.73
C PHE A 292 -23.10 -5.69 -4.21
N ASN A 293 -24.13 -6.39 -3.75
CA ASN A 293 -24.31 -6.72 -2.32
C ASN A 293 -23.11 -7.51 -1.81
N TYR A 294 -22.62 -8.47 -2.59
CA TYR A 294 -21.46 -9.27 -2.24
C TYR A 294 -20.16 -8.44 -2.18
N LEU A 295 -19.94 -7.55 -3.15
CA LEU A 295 -18.82 -6.62 -3.14
C LEU A 295 -18.87 -5.70 -1.92
N ASN A 296 -20.05 -5.21 -1.54
CA ASN A 296 -20.24 -4.39 -0.35
C ASN A 296 -19.94 -5.17 0.93
N GLU A 297 -20.34 -6.44 1.00
CA GLU A 297 -20.04 -7.31 2.16
C GLU A 297 -18.53 -7.53 2.30
N ILE A 298 -17.82 -7.83 1.20
CA ILE A 298 -16.35 -7.94 1.22
C ILE A 298 -15.71 -6.63 1.70
N ALA A 299 -16.18 -5.48 1.19
CA ALA A 299 -15.66 -4.18 1.58
C ALA A 299 -15.88 -3.89 3.07
N ASN A 300 -17.06 -4.24 3.61
CA ASN A 300 -17.39 -4.09 5.03
C ASN A 300 -16.52 -4.98 5.93
N ILE A 301 -16.32 -6.25 5.56
CA ILE A 301 -15.44 -7.16 6.31
C ILE A 301 -14.00 -6.60 6.32
N ARG A 302 -13.50 -6.13 5.17
CA ARG A 302 -12.19 -5.49 5.10
C ARG A 302 -12.09 -4.22 5.95
N HIS A 303 -13.12 -3.38 5.94
CA HIS A 303 -13.16 -2.18 6.77
C HIS A 303 -13.08 -2.53 8.26
N HIS A 304 -13.79 -3.55 8.72
CA HIS A 304 -13.72 -4.02 10.10
C HIS A 304 -12.36 -4.62 10.47
N LEU A 305 -11.75 -5.38 9.54
CA LEU A 305 -10.42 -5.94 9.71
C LEU A 305 -9.37 -4.85 9.91
N LEU A 306 -9.35 -3.86 9.04
CA LEU A 306 -8.37 -2.77 9.08
C LEU A 306 -8.55 -1.83 10.28
N ASN A 307 -9.76 -1.74 10.84
CA ASN A 307 -10.03 -0.95 12.05
C ASN A 307 -9.85 -1.75 13.36
N GLY A 308 -9.27 -2.96 13.30
CA GLY A 308 -8.92 -3.76 14.49
C GLY A 308 -10.12 -4.24 15.30
N LYS A 309 -11.31 -4.39 14.68
CA LYS A 309 -12.47 -4.93 15.38
C LYS A 309 -12.24 -6.42 15.67
N GLY A 310 -12.38 -6.80 16.95
CA GLY A 310 -12.26 -8.19 17.41
C GLY A 310 -13.47 -9.04 17.01
N LEU A 311 -13.61 -9.34 15.71
CA LEU A 311 -14.66 -10.20 15.18
C LEU A 311 -14.19 -11.65 15.04
N ASN A 312 -15.12 -12.58 15.05
CA ASN A 312 -14.83 -13.96 14.68
C ASN A 312 -14.69 -14.06 13.15
N TRP A 313 -13.44 -13.92 12.66
CA TRP A 313 -13.15 -13.89 11.23
C TRP A 313 -13.54 -15.18 10.51
N SER A 314 -13.37 -16.34 11.14
CA SER A 314 -13.81 -17.62 10.56
C SER A 314 -15.33 -17.63 10.30
N LEU A 315 -16.13 -17.08 11.22
CA LEU A 315 -17.58 -16.97 11.04
C LEU A 315 -17.94 -15.98 9.93
N GLN A 316 -17.29 -14.79 9.90
CA GLN A 316 -17.55 -13.79 8.86
C GLN A 316 -17.26 -14.34 7.47
N ILE A 317 -16.12 -15.02 7.31
CA ILE A 317 -15.74 -15.63 6.03
C ILE A 317 -16.66 -16.82 5.68
N SER A 318 -17.03 -17.65 6.65
CA SER A 318 -17.98 -18.73 6.40
C SER A 318 -19.32 -18.21 5.87
N ASN A 319 -19.82 -17.12 6.45
CA ASN A 319 -21.04 -16.46 5.96
C ASN A 319 -20.84 -15.91 4.54
N LEU A 320 -19.70 -15.27 4.25
CA LEU A 320 -19.35 -14.77 2.93
C LEU A 320 -19.27 -15.89 1.88
N LEU A 321 -18.75 -17.07 2.23
CA LEU A 321 -18.60 -18.21 1.31
C LEU A 321 -19.88 -19.04 1.13
N THR A 322 -20.82 -18.95 2.05
CA THR A 322 -22.07 -19.75 2.03
C THR A 322 -22.92 -19.54 0.78
N PRO A 323 -23.13 -18.30 0.25
CA PRO A 323 -23.85 -18.11 -1.01
C PRO A 323 -23.18 -18.76 -2.21
N ILE A 324 -21.82 -18.74 -2.26
CA ILE A 324 -21.06 -19.41 -3.33
C ILE A 324 -21.25 -20.91 -3.29
N TYR A 325 -21.28 -21.49 -2.08
CA TYR A 325 -21.50 -22.91 -1.87
C TYR A 325 -22.95 -23.34 -2.15
N ALA A 326 -23.93 -22.53 -1.74
CA ALA A 326 -25.36 -22.85 -1.88
C ALA A 326 -25.76 -22.89 -3.35
N ASP A 327 -25.46 -21.85 -4.11
CA ASP A 327 -25.72 -21.81 -5.54
C ASP A 327 -24.94 -20.68 -6.23
N LEU A 328 -23.84 -21.01 -6.90
CA LEU A 328 -23.16 -20.05 -7.78
C LEU A 328 -24.12 -19.54 -8.88
N LYS A 329 -25.12 -20.34 -9.27
CA LYS A 329 -26.17 -19.96 -10.21
C LYS A 329 -27.10 -18.88 -9.64
N GLY A 330 -27.14 -18.67 -8.33
CA GLY A 330 -27.87 -17.55 -7.73
C GLY A 330 -27.35 -16.18 -8.15
N LEU A 331 -26.10 -16.11 -8.61
CA LEU A 331 -25.54 -14.91 -9.25
C LEU A 331 -26.05 -14.70 -10.69
N ILE A 332 -26.77 -15.69 -11.25
CA ILE A 332 -27.38 -15.63 -12.57
C ILE A 332 -28.87 -15.29 -12.40
N GLN A 333 -29.39 -14.35 -13.18
CA GLN A 333 -30.83 -14.13 -13.27
C GLN A 333 -31.49 -15.37 -13.88
N HIS A 334 -32.34 -16.06 -13.11
CA HIS A 334 -33.26 -16.99 -13.68
C HIS A 334 -34.32 -16.17 -14.44
N GLY A 335 -34.32 -16.30 -15.78
CA GLY A 335 -35.33 -15.72 -16.66
C GLY A 335 -36.67 -16.36 -16.48
#